data_1ab1fa0663100141e00f5a88506df301
#
_entry.id   1ab1fa0663100141e00f5a88506df301
#
_cell.length_a   1.000
_cell.length_b   1.000
_cell.length_c   1.000
_cell.angle_alpha   90.00
_cell.angle_beta   90.00
_cell.angle_gamma   90.00
#
_symmetry.space_group_name_H-M   'P 1'
#
loop_
_entity.id
_entity.type
_entity.pdbx_description
1 polymer ?
#
loop_
_entity_poly.entity_id
_entity_poly.type
_entity_poly.pdbx_seq_one_letter_code
_entity_poly.pdbx_strand_id
1 'polypeptide(L)'
;MAEHESNVSKDAIRILTAADIKAPSSKCCQSSICHRFDSAWPSTIFPAWSGATAASIDIGSWIMTSFMSVILRCNKFQQDISPLYEFWVMDHDSLIGYMLPKFVTQMAWAGTAFQVNHTTRTIHLNAKARTGETISIACEREFVRLCRLNMFNVHGVKKWLETWDANGDAEHHPIRGLGVHLAGLKVPSPLRGVFGIVTAGVHMNMYTMTKPEGRDARMQIWVAKRSQNATYAGKLDQLVAGAMDPRDDNRAIEALRREAMEEAGLTVDAETGRVSRDGAYVGVLQRGPWISFFDKKDGIAGSERGQLEPGIRFTFDLEVEAGFVPEPCEPEAIAGFMLKDVDEIKRGLKCREWKPNCALVMLDFLLRKGQIRPEEDVFFRHLRPALQQRLPFNGI
;
A
#
# COMPACT_ATOMS: atom_id res chain seq x y z
N MET A 1 26.22 -26.18 37.78
CA MET A 1 27.06 -25.22 37.03
C MET A 1 27.67 -25.99 35.88
N ALA A 2 27.13 -25.83 34.71
CA ALA A 2 27.72 -26.23 33.42
C ALA A 2 27.10 -25.34 32.37
N GLU A 3 27.93 -24.48 31.83
CA GLU A 3 27.62 -23.54 30.77
C GLU A 3 27.40 -24.31 29.45
N HIS A 4 26.27 -24.10 28.79
CA HIS A 4 26.05 -24.53 27.41
C HIS A 4 26.24 -23.30 26.51
N GLU A 5 27.44 -23.16 25.97
CA GLU A 5 27.72 -22.28 24.85
C GLU A 5 27.10 -22.88 23.59
N SER A 6 26.14 -22.15 23.00
CA SER A 6 25.56 -22.47 21.69
C SER A 6 26.51 -21.98 20.59
N ASN A 7 27.11 -22.93 19.90
CA ASN A 7 27.87 -22.72 18.67
C ASN A 7 26.96 -22.27 17.54
N VAL A 8 26.94 -20.96 17.20
CA VAL A 8 26.35 -20.43 15.98
C VAL A 8 27.41 -20.56 14.90
N SER A 9 27.15 -21.46 13.96
CA SER A 9 27.93 -21.67 12.74
C SER A 9 28.04 -20.37 11.95
N LYS A 10 29.28 -19.93 11.74
CA LYS A 10 29.63 -18.84 10.83
C LYS A 10 29.65 -19.40 9.40
N ASP A 11 28.50 -19.54 8.77
CA ASP A 11 28.46 -19.82 7.34
C ASP A 11 28.94 -18.60 6.55
N ALA A 12 30.09 -18.76 5.93
CA ALA A 12 30.75 -17.76 5.11
C ALA A 12 29.83 -17.34 3.96
N ILE A 13 29.52 -16.05 3.90
CA ILE A 13 28.83 -15.43 2.76
C ILE A 13 29.73 -15.58 1.54
N ARG A 14 29.38 -16.49 0.65
CA ARG A 14 30.05 -16.64 -0.64
C ARG A 14 29.64 -15.45 -1.52
N ILE A 15 30.57 -14.54 -1.74
CA ILE A 15 30.39 -13.42 -2.66
C ILE A 15 30.33 -14.01 -4.08
N LEU A 16 29.17 -13.88 -4.75
CA LEU A 16 29.01 -14.23 -6.14
C LEU A 16 29.92 -13.32 -6.98
N THR A 17 30.80 -13.90 -7.79
CA THR A 17 31.63 -13.16 -8.75
C THR A 17 30.84 -12.94 -10.04
N ALA A 18 31.25 -11.96 -10.84
CA ALA A 18 30.63 -11.62 -12.12
C ALA A 18 30.54 -12.81 -13.11
N ALA A 19 31.28 -13.90 -12.88
CA ALA A 19 31.29 -15.11 -13.71
C ALA A 19 30.09 -16.05 -13.42
N ASP A 20 29.43 -15.90 -12.25
CA ASP A 20 28.33 -16.78 -11.81
C ASP A 20 26.96 -16.35 -12.34
N ILE A 21 26.86 -15.25 -13.10
CA ILE A 21 25.61 -14.62 -13.49
C ILE A 21 25.42 -14.69 -15.00
N LYS A 22 24.52 -15.56 -15.47
CA LYS A 22 24.09 -15.59 -16.88
C LYS A 22 23.09 -14.45 -17.16
N ALA A 23 23.37 -13.65 -18.19
CA ALA A 23 22.50 -12.58 -18.65
C ALA A 23 21.15 -13.11 -19.14
N PRO A 24 20.00 -12.53 -18.75
CA PRO A 24 18.70 -12.89 -19.29
C PRO A 24 18.53 -12.38 -20.73
N SER A 25 17.90 -13.18 -21.60
CA SER A 25 17.60 -12.83 -22.99
C SER A 25 16.59 -11.67 -23.02
N SER A 26 17.01 -10.53 -23.56
CA SER A 26 16.21 -9.32 -23.69
C SER A 26 15.30 -9.38 -24.93
N LYS A 27 14.01 -9.62 -24.72
CA LYS A 27 12.95 -9.20 -25.66
C LYS A 27 11.70 -8.84 -24.84
N CYS A 28 11.69 -7.66 -24.25
CA CYS A 28 10.47 -6.99 -23.83
C CYS A 28 10.73 -5.50 -23.53
N CYS A 29 9.86 -4.64 -24.05
CA CYS A 29 9.81 -3.19 -23.82
C CYS A 29 10.89 -2.33 -24.46
N GLN A 30 10.81 -2.16 -25.78
CA GLN A 30 11.23 -0.90 -26.40
C GLN A 30 10.04 0.06 -26.44
N SER A 31 9.90 0.88 -25.42
CA SER A 31 9.19 2.16 -25.51
C SER A 31 9.89 3.16 -24.58
N SER A 32 10.36 4.21 -25.24
CA SER A 32 11.13 5.32 -24.73
C SER A 32 10.51 6.00 -23.53
N ILE A 33 11.23 6.09 -22.44
CA ILE A 33 11.37 7.24 -21.54
C ILE A 33 12.41 6.83 -20.46
N CYS A 34 13.70 7.06 -20.78
CA CYS A 34 14.74 7.14 -19.76
C CYS A 34 14.63 8.49 -19.06
N HIS A 35 13.94 8.55 -17.94
CA HIS A 35 14.17 9.61 -16.96
C HIS A 35 15.36 9.18 -16.09
N ARG A 36 16.42 9.98 -16.09
CA ARG A 36 17.59 9.83 -15.24
C ARG A 36 17.16 9.75 -13.79
N PHE A 37 17.53 8.67 -13.12
CA PHE A 37 17.51 8.58 -11.68
C PHE A 37 18.82 9.21 -11.16
N ASP A 38 18.80 10.52 -10.89
CA ASP A 38 19.79 11.19 -10.06
C ASP A 38 19.33 11.14 -8.62
N SER A 39 19.66 10.08 -7.90
CA SER A 39 19.63 10.08 -6.43
C SER A 39 20.35 8.86 -5.87
N ALA A 40 21.16 9.09 -4.87
CA ALA A 40 21.93 8.11 -4.13
C ALA A 40 21.05 6.96 -3.59
N TRP A 41 21.53 5.74 -3.72
CA TRP A 41 20.86 4.52 -3.28
C TRP A 41 20.82 4.42 -1.75
N PRO A 42 19.78 3.81 -1.16
CA PRO A 42 19.68 3.61 0.28
C PRO A 42 20.79 2.69 0.79
N SER A 43 21.60 3.20 1.69
CA SER A 43 22.61 2.42 2.43
C SER A 43 22.01 1.30 3.30
N THR A 44 20.71 1.39 3.60
CA THR A 44 20.00 0.41 4.43
C THR A 44 19.59 -0.87 3.69
N ILE A 45 19.44 -0.82 2.37
CA ILE A 45 19.12 -2.02 1.56
C ILE A 45 20.42 -2.74 1.13
N PHE A 46 21.55 -2.03 1.06
CA PHE A 46 22.85 -2.57 0.62
C PHE A 46 24.00 -2.15 1.54
N PRO A 47 24.04 -2.55 2.82
CA PRO A 47 25.09 -2.13 3.75
C PRO A 47 26.50 -2.61 3.34
N ALA A 48 26.64 -3.58 2.45
CA ALA A 48 27.92 -4.16 2.02
C ALA A 48 28.55 -3.52 0.78
N TRP A 49 27.93 -2.49 0.17
CA TRP A 49 28.37 -1.95 -1.13
C TRP A 49 29.06 -0.59 -1.06
N SER A 50 29.23 -0.02 0.13
CA SER A 50 29.90 1.27 0.34
C SER A 50 31.41 1.28 0.07
N GLY A 51 32.00 0.17 -0.37
CA GLY A 51 33.46 0.01 -0.54
C GLY A 51 33.97 -0.49 -1.91
N ALA A 52 33.10 -0.72 -2.90
CA ALA A 52 33.53 -1.24 -4.20
C ALA A 52 33.83 -0.11 -5.18
N THR A 53 35.12 0.20 -5.36
CA THR A 53 35.61 1.04 -6.46
C THR A 53 35.35 0.35 -7.81
N ALA A 54 34.56 0.98 -8.67
CA ALA A 54 34.60 1.05 -10.11
C ALA A 54 34.94 -0.21 -10.93
N ALA A 55 34.03 -1.16 -11.00
CA ALA A 55 33.56 -1.63 -12.29
C ALA A 55 32.11 -1.17 -12.37
N SER A 56 31.76 -0.25 -13.25
CA SER A 56 30.40 0.23 -13.44
C SER A 56 29.55 -0.88 -14.05
N ILE A 57 29.24 -1.89 -13.22
CA ILE A 57 28.11 -2.78 -13.46
C ILE A 57 26.93 -1.84 -13.39
N ASP A 58 26.19 -1.73 -14.49
CA ASP A 58 24.97 -0.95 -14.56
C ASP A 58 23.90 -1.59 -13.66
N ILE A 59 24.05 -1.39 -12.33
CA ILE A 59 23.13 -1.85 -11.28
C ILE A 59 21.73 -1.34 -11.61
N GLY A 60 21.60 -0.17 -12.21
CA GLY A 60 20.35 0.39 -12.68
C GLY A 60 19.64 -0.53 -13.67
N SER A 61 20.35 -1.10 -14.64
CA SER A 61 19.80 -2.05 -15.60
C SER A 61 19.29 -3.34 -14.92
N TRP A 62 20.05 -3.89 -13.97
CA TRP A 62 19.66 -5.09 -13.22
C TRP A 62 18.40 -4.90 -12.38
N ILE A 63 18.28 -3.76 -11.72
CA ILE A 63 17.09 -3.44 -10.93
C ILE A 63 15.86 -3.30 -11.82
N MET A 64 15.99 -2.71 -12.99
CA MET A 64 14.84 -2.53 -13.90
C MET A 64 14.26 -3.85 -14.40
N THR A 65 15.04 -4.92 -14.44
CA THR A 65 14.59 -6.28 -14.82
C THR A 65 14.13 -7.11 -13.63
N SER A 66 14.50 -6.73 -12.39
CA SER A 66 14.16 -7.40 -11.16
C SER A 66 12.78 -7.00 -10.63
N PHE A 67 12.17 -7.87 -9.81
CA PHE A 67 10.99 -7.55 -9.00
C PHE A 67 11.28 -6.51 -7.92
N MET A 68 12.54 -6.25 -7.57
CA MET A 68 12.91 -5.13 -6.70
C MET A 68 12.41 -3.80 -7.27
N SER A 69 12.38 -3.64 -8.59
CA SER A 69 11.83 -2.44 -9.25
C SER A 69 10.35 -2.21 -8.93
N VAL A 70 9.58 -3.28 -8.68
CA VAL A 70 8.16 -3.19 -8.28
C VAL A 70 8.07 -2.56 -6.89
N ILE A 71 8.92 -3.01 -5.97
CA ILE A 71 8.95 -2.52 -4.58
C ILE A 71 9.39 -1.05 -4.54
N LEU A 72 10.48 -0.71 -5.23
CA LEU A 72 11.02 0.65 -5.24
C LEU A 72 10.07 1.69 -5.86
N ARG A 73 9.23 1.28 -6.80
CA ARG A 73 8.21 2.16 -7.38
C ARG A 73 7.12 2.61 -6.40
N CYS A 74 6.90 1.85 -5.34
CA CYS A 74 5.90 2.14 -4.31
C CYS A 74 6.52 2.55 -2.96
N ASN A 75 7.81 2.92 -2.94
CA ASN A 75 8.55 3.26 -1.73
C ASN A 75 9.48 4.45 -1.95
N LYS A 76 8.94 5.56 -2.45
CA LYS A 76 9.73 6.73 -2.87
C LYS A 76 10.23 7.60 -1.69
N PHE A 77 9.66 7.41 -0.48
CA PHE A 77 9.99 8.21 0.70
C PHE A 77 10.66 7.44 1.83
N GLN A 78 11.23 6.27 1.57
CA GLN A 78 11.86 5.46 2.62
C GLN A 78 13.09 6.06 3.28
N GLN A 79 13.72 7.08 2.68
CA GLN A 79 15.11 7.40 3.02
C GLN A 79 15.33 8.82 3.47
N ASP A 80 14.53 9.77 3.03
CA ASP A 80 14.68 11.16 3.40
C ASP A 80 13.32 11.82 3.66
N ILE A 81 12.89 11.75 4.90
CA ILE A 81 11.71 12.46 5.41
C ILE A 81 12.05 13.85 5.91
N SER A 82 13.34 14.23 5.95
CA SER A 82 13.81 15.52 6.48
C SER A 82 13.18 16.76 5.84
N PRO A 83 12.77 16.74 4.54
CA PRO A 83 12.06 17.88 3.96
C PRO A 83 10.61 18.02 4.38
N LEU A 84 10.02 16.97 4.98
CA LEU A 84 8.60 16.94 5.32
C LEU A 84 8.29 17.71 6.58
N TYR A 85 7.04 18.15 6.71
CA TYR A 85 6.49 18.67 7.95
C TYR A 85 5.87 17.52 8.73
N GLU A 86 6.22 17.41 10.01
CA GLU A 86 5.61 16.46 10.93
C GLU A 86 4.24 16.95 11.38
N PHE A 87 3.25 16.07 11.38
CA PHE A 87 1.91 16.40 11.84
C PHE A 87 1.59 15.71 13.17
N TRP A 88 1.22 16.52 14.15
CA TRP A 88 0.91 16.13 15.53
C TRP A 88 -0.49 16.57 15.92
N VAL A 89 -1.19 15.78 16.74
CA VAL A 89 -2.48 16.17 17.30
C VAL A 89 -2.31 16.41 18.79
N MET A 90 -2.54 17.65 19.21
CA MET A 90 -2.34 18.14 20.58
C MET A 90 -0.94 17.77 21.12
N ASP A 91 -0.75 17.73 22.44
CA ASP A 91 0.51 17.32 23.06
C ASP A 91 0.72 15.80 23.04
N HIS A 92 0.29 15.15 21.96
CA HIS A 92 0.39 13.70 21.81
C HIS A 92 1.82 13.33 21.43
N ASP A 93 2.41 12.37 22.15
CA ASP A 93 3.79 11.90 21.94
C ASP A 93 3.98 11.09 20.64
N SER A 94 2.93 10.95 19.84
CA SER A 94 2.96 10.16 18.60
C SER A 94 2.84 11.04 17.37
N LEU A 95 3.74 10.85 16.44
CA LEU A 95 3.68 11.42 15.12
C LEU A 95 2.53 10.80 14.33
N ILE A 96 1.61 11.62 13.84
CA ILE A 96 0.37 11.19 13.18
C ILE A 96 0.52 11.12 11.66
N GLY A 97 1.31 12.02 11.09
CA GLY A 97 1.45 12.10 9.65
C GLY A 97 2.61 12.97 9.20
N TYR A 98 2.78 13.07 7.89
CA TYR A 98 3.75 13.93 7.26
C TYR A 98 3.12 14.75 6.14
N MET A 99 3.52 16.02 6.01
CA MET A 99 3.08 16.86 4.91
C MET A 99 4.23 17.30 4.03
N LEU A 100 4.01 17.32 2.73
CA LEU A 100 4.94 17.94 1.80
C LEU A 100 4.91 19.47 1.93
N PRO A 101 6.07 20.16 1.87
CA PRO A 101 6.14 21.63 1.93
C PRO A 101 5.17 22.31 0.96
N LYS A 102 4.99 21.74 -0.24
CA LYS A 102 4.05 22.22 -1.24
C LYS A 102 2.63 22.38 -0.70
N PHE A 103 2.11 21.37 -0.02
CA PHE A 103 0.75 21.44 0.54
C PHE A 103 0.67 22.42 1.70
N VAL A 104 1.72 22.47 2.55
CA VAL A 104 1.77 23.41 3.67
C VAL A 104 1.68 24.86 3.19
N THR A 105 2.40 25.22 2.12
CA THR A 105 2.37 26.57 1.54
C THR A 105 1.12 26.87 0.72
N GLN A 106 0.48 25.85 0.15
CA GLN A 106 -0.71 26.01 -0.68
C GLN A 106 -1.99 26.18 0.15
N MET A 107 -2.02 25.62 1.36
CA MET A 107 -3.21 25.63 2.21
C MET A 107 -3.37 26.90 3.01
N ALA A 108 -4.62 27.30 3.24
CA ALA A 108 -5.00 28.36 4.16
C ALA A 108 -5.18 27.76 5.57
N TRP A 109 -4.49 28.33 6.56
CA TRP A 109 -4.45 27.85 7.95
C TRP A 109 -5.11 28.82 8.93
N ALA A 110 -5.20 30.13 8.57
CA ALA A 110 -5.66 31.18 9.44
C ALA A 110 -7.09 30.92 9.93
N GLY A 111 -7.32 31.12 11.22
CA GLY A 111 -8.62 30.92 11.85
C GLY A 111 -8.98 29.45 12.13
N THR A 112 -8.06 28.51 11.98
CA THR A 112 -8.20 27.11 12.43
C THR A 112 -7.39 26.86 13.70
N ALA A 113 -7.58 25.67 14.32
CA ALA A 113 -6.76 25.23 15.44
C ALA A 113 -5.42 24.61 15.01
N PHE A 114 -5.10 24.62 13.72
CA PHE A 114 -3.81 24.16 13.22
C PHE A 114 -2.73 25.26 13.36
N GLN A 115 -1.62 24.90 13.97
CA GLN A 115 -0.45 25.76 14.15
C GLN A 115 0.70 25.23 13.29
N VAL A 116 1.17 26.04 12.35
CA VAL A 116 2.29 25.69 11.45
C VAL A 116 3.56 26.41 11.92
N ASN A 117 4.60 25.63 12.17
CA ASN A 117 5.93 26.15 12.46
C ASN A 117 6.88 25.83 11.30
N HIS A 118 7.26 26.84 10.53
CA HIS A 118 8.15 26.65 9.37
C HIS A 118 9.61 26.43 9.77
N THR A 119 10.03 26.87 10.95
CA THR A 119 11.41 26.70 11.43
C THR A 119 11.66 25.24 11.84
N THR A 120 10.75 24.67 12.63
CA THR A 120 10.85 23.27 13.09
C THR A 120 10.22 22.28 12.11
N ARG A 121 9.49 22.78 11.09
CA ARG A 121 8.68 21.97 10.17
C ARG A 121 7.70 21.06 10.90
N THR A 122 6.92 21.63 11.79
CA THR A 122 5.87 20.92 12.53
C THR A 122 4.50 21.58 12.31
N ILE A 123 3.47 20.77 12.36
CA ILE A 123 2.06 21.17 12.32
C ILE A 123 1.38 20.53 13.52
N HIS A 124 0.78 21.34 14.37
CA HIS A 124 0.06 20.87 15.55
C HIS A 124 -1.42 21.22 15.44
N LEU A 125 -2.29 20.23 15.63
CA LEU A 125 -3.73 20.43 15.78
C LEU A 125 -4.07 20.57 17.26
N ASN A 126 -4.30 21.80 17.72
CA ASN A 126 -4.62 22.16 19.09
C ASN A 126 -6.12 22.44 19.26
N ALA A 127 -6.96 21.43 18.97
CA ALA A 127 -8.40 21.55 19.10
C ALA A 127 -8.82 21.64 20.58
N LYS A 128 -9.82 22.49 20.87
CA LYS A 128 -10.41 22.61 22.21
C LYS A 128 -11.81 22.03 22.20
N ALA A 129 -12.04 21.05 23.06
CA ALA A 129 -13.37 20.47 23.26
C ALA A 129 -14.31 21.48 23.95
N ARG A 130 -15.56 21.51 23.51
CA ARG A 130 -16.65 22.26 24.17
C ARG A 130 -17.24 21.41 25.31
N THR A 131 -18.09 22.01 26.11
CA THR A 131 -18.80 21.26 27.16
C THR A 131 -19.59 20.10 26.55
N GLY A 132 -19.32 18.88 26.99
CA GLY A 132 -19.97 17.66 26.49
C GLY A 132 -19.40 17.08 25.18
N GLU A 133 -18.36 17.71 24.62
CA GLU A 133 -17.67 17.26 23.39
C GLU A 133 -16.41 16.45 23.75
N THR A 134 -16.14 15.37 23.04
CA THR A 134 -14.85 14.67 23.15
C THR A 134 -13.78 15.44 22.36
N ILE A 135 -12.52 15.22 22.70
CA ILE A 135 -11.42 15.85 21.97
C ILE A 135 -11.33 15.36 20.51
N SER A 136 -11.69 14.11 20.24
CA SER A 136 -11.76 13.58 18.87
C SER A 136 -12.79 14.33 18.01
N ILE A 137 -13.97 14.61 18.57
CA ILE A 137 -15.02 15.41 17.90
C ILE A 137 -14.54 16.84 17.67
N ALA A 138 -13.84 17.45 18.65
CA ALA A 138 -13.25 18.77 18.48
C ALA A 138 -12.22 18.81 17.34
N CYS A 139 -11.36 17.80 17.24
CA CYS A 139 -10.39 17.66 16.13
C CYS A 139 -11.10 17.49 14.78
N GLU A 140 -12.11 16.63 14.68
CA GLU A 140 -12.89 16.44 13.46
C GLU A 140 -13.55 17.74 13.00
N ARG A 141 -14.12 18.51 13.92
CA ARG A 141 -14.67 19.84 13.64
C ARG A 141 -13.62 20.79 13.02
N GLU A 142 -12.39 20.75 13.51
CA GLU A 142 -11.31 21.57 12.96
C GLU A 142 -10.85 21.07 11.59
N PHE A 143 -10.88 19.76 11.31
CA PHE A 143 -10.67 19.23 9.97
C PHE A 143 -11.77 19.70 9.00
N VAL A 144 -13.04 19.66 9.38
CA VAL A 144 -14.14 20.19 8.55
C VAL A 144 -13.94 21.68 8.27
N ARG A 145 -13.53 22.45 9.29
CA ARG A 145 -13.21 23.88 9.13
C ARG A 145 -12.06 24.10 8.16
N LEU A 146 -10.99 23.30 8.28
CA LEU A 146 -9.87 23.33 7.35
C LEU A 146 -10.31 23.00 5.91
N CYS A 147 -11.19 22.01 5.73
CA CYS A 147 -11.79 21.69 4.45
C CYS A 147 -12.54 22.89 3.84
N ARG A 148 -13.35 23.61 4.62
CA ARG A 148 -14.09 24.79 4.15
C ARG A 148 -13.17 25.90 3.65
N LEU A 149 -12.04 26.15 4.34
CA LEU A 149 -11.04 27.13 3.94
C LEU A 149 -10.26 26.71 2.68
N ASN A 150 -10.17 25.41 2.42
CA ASN A 150 -9.32 24.84 1.37
C ASN A 150 -10.09 24.12 0.26
N MET A 151 -11.39 24.39 0.10
CA MET A 151 -12.24 23.70 -0.88
C MET A 151 -11.74 23.80 -2.32
N PHE A 152 -10.98 24.85 -2.66
CA PHE A 152 -10.41 25.05 -3.98
C PHE A 152 -8.89 24.79 -4.03
N ASN A 153 -8.23 24.67 -2.87
CA ASN A 153 -6.78 24.46 -2.76
C ASN A 153 -6.42 22.97 -2.75
N VAL A 154 -7.35 22.11 -2.33
CA VAL A 154 -7.14 20.66 -2.23
C VAL A 154 -8.19 19.93 -3.06
N HIS A 155 -7.73 19.14 -4.01
CA HIS A 155 -8.63 18.36 -4.87
C HIS A 155 -9.51 17.41 -4.05
N GLY A 156 -10.77 17.28 -4.44
CA GLY A 156 -11.75 16.40 -3.79
C GLY A 156 -12.45 17.02 -2.57
N VAL A 157 -11.87 18.05 -1.94
CA VAL A 157 -12.44 18.67 -0.74
C VAL A 157 -13.80 19.29 -1.02
N LYS A 158 -14.01 19.96 -2.17
CA LYS A 158 -15.30 20.53 -2.53
C LYS A 158 -16.39 19.45 -2.59
N LYS A 159 -16.16 18.36 -3.33
CA LYS A 159 -17.12 17.24 -3.44
C LYS A 159 -17.38 16.59 -2.08
N TRP A 160 -16.35 16.44 -1.26
CA TRP A 160 -16.48 15.90 0.09
C TRP A 160 -17.36 16.78 0.97
N LEU A 161 -17.18 18.10 0.92
CA LEU A 161 -18.01 19.07 1.67
C LEU A 161 -19.48 19.07 1.20
N GLU A 162 -19.72 18.95 -0.10
CA GLU A 162 -21.09 18.83 -0.64
C GLU A 162 -21.80 17.60 -0.07
N THR A 163 -21.11 16.48 0.03
CA THR A 163 -21.64 15.25 0.67
C THR A 163 -21.85 15.43 2.16
N TRP A 164 -20.87 16.02 2.86
CA TRP A 164 -20.93 16.30 4.30
C TRP A 164 -22.13 17.24 4.63
N ASP A 165 -22.29 18.31 3.89
CA ASP A 165 -23.35 19.31 4.15
C ASP A 165 -24.74 18.76 3.84
N ALA A 166 -24.85 17.83 2.87
CA ALA A 166 -26.12 17.19 2.52
C ALA A 166 -26.55 16.12 3.52
N ASN A 167 -25.62 15.33 4.06
CA ASN A 167 -25.93 14.10 4.79
C ASN A 167 -25.51 14.15 6.27
N GLY A 168 -24.71 15.15 6.70
CA GLY A 168 -24.07 15.17 8.00
C GLY A 168 -22.96 14.13 8.17
N ASP A 169 -22.65 13.40 7.10
CA ASP A 169 -21.58 12.39 7.02
C ASP A 169 -20.95 12.35 5.62
N ALA A 170 -19.69 11.99 5.56
CA ALA A 170 -18.92 11.79 4.33
C ALA A 170 -17.75 10.85 4.60
N GLU A 171 -17.11 10.35 3.57
CA GLU A 171 -16.01 9.40 3.68
C GLU A 171 -14.85 9.94 4.53
N HIS A 172 -14.44 9.15 5.52
CA HIS A 172 -13.31 9.41 6.40
C HIS A 172 -12.35 8.23 6.44
N HIS A 173 -11.11 8.53 6.84
CA HIS A 173 -10.13 7.50 7.18
C HIS A 173 -9.77 7.56 8.66
N PRO A 174 -9.69 6.41 9.36
CA PRO A 174 -9.27 6.37 10.75
C PRO A 174 -7.81 6.77 10.87
N ILE A 175 -7.48 7.57 11.87
CA ILE A 175 -6.10 7.87 12.25
C ILE A 175 -5.64 6.81 13.22
N ARG A 176 -4.52 6.14 12.92
CA ARG A 176 -4.01 5.00 13.67
C ARG A 176 -2.87 5.41 14.61
N GLY A 177 -2.53 4.53 15.57
CA GLY A 177 -1.43 4.77 16.52
C GLY A 177 -1.75 5.79 17.61
N LEU A 178 -3.03 6.13 17.81
CA LEU A 178 -3.48 7.09 18.81
C LEU A 178 -3.71 6.45 20.16
N GLY A 179 -3.42 7.19 21.24
CA GLY A 179 -3.82 6.81 22.59
C GLY A 179 -5.34 6.83 22.80
N VAL A 180 -5.77 6.28 23.93
CA VAL A 180 -7.21 6.10 24.30
C VAL A 180 -8.00 7.42 24.21
N HIS A 181 -7.37 8.54 24.53
CA HIS A 181 -8.02 9.88 24.53
C HIS A 181 -8.40 10.39 23.12
N LEU A 182 -7.75 9.87 22.09
CA LEU A 182 -8.00 10.20 20.70
C LEU A 182 -8.53 9.00 19.90
N ALA A 183 -8.96 7.95 20.61
CA ALA A 183 -9.57 6.79 19.97
C ALA A 183 -10.75 7.21 19.10
N GLY A 184 -10.84 6.67 17.90
CA GLY A 184 -11.88 7.00 16.93
C GLY A 184 -11.68 8.29 16.14
N LEU A 185 -10.57 9.02 16.35
CA LEU A 185 -10.26 10.18 15.51
C LEU A 185 -10.09 9.75 14.05
N LYS A 186 -10.72 10.50 13.16
CA LYS A 186 -10.72 10.26 11.72
C LYS A 186 -10.44 11.55 10.95
N VAL A 187 -9.91 11.41 9.75
CA VAL A 187 -9.60 12.51 8.84
C VAL A 187 -10.51 12.45 7.61
N PRO A 188 -11.01 13.59 7.10
CA PRO A 188 -11.69 13.63 5.80
C PRO A 188 -10.87 12.97 4.69
N SER A 189 -11.52 12.11 3.91
CA SER A 189 -10.86 11.30 2.85
C SER A 189 -9.91 12.10 1.94
N PRO A 190 -10.26 13.32 1.43
CA PRO A 190 -9.36 14.07 0.57
C PRO A 190 -8.11 14.61 1.28
N LEU A 191 -8.10 14.67 2.61
CA LEU A 191 -6.96 15.18 3.37
C LEU A 191 -5.96 14.08 3.78
N ARG A 192 -6.33 12.78 3.71
CA ARG A 192 -5.49 11.68 4.17
C ARG A 192 -4.07 11.69 3.59
N GLY A 193 -3.96 11.85 2.28
CA GLY A 193 -2.66 11.87 1.57
C GLY A 193 -1.97 13.23 1.61
N VAL A 194 -2.71 14.31 1.87
CA VAL A 194 -2.17 15.66 2.10
C VAL A 194 -1.42 15.69 3.43
N PHE A 195 -2.03 15.11 4.48
CA PHE A 195 -1.43 14.95 5.81
C PHE A 195 -0.54 13.71 5.94
N GLY A 196 -0.44 12.87 4.88
CA GLY A 196 0.38 11.68 4.92
C GLY A 196 0.05 10.74 6.08
N ILE A 197 -1.25 10.59 6.37
CA ILE A 197 -1.76 9.70 7.40
C ILE A 197 -1.58 8.25 6.96
N VAL A 198 -1.16 7.38 7.87
CA VAL A 198 -1.04 5.95 7.57
C VAL A 198 -2.40 5.36 7.23
N THR A 199 -2.50 4.83 6.02
CA THR A 199 -3.71 4.16 5.53
C THR A 199 -3.58 2.66 5.69
N ALA A 200 -4.64 2.01 6.15
CA ALA A 200 -4.73 0.56 6.11
C ALA A 200 -5.78 0.13 5.08
N GLY A 201 -5.57 -1.03 4.50
CA GLY A 201 -6.50 -1.65 3.55
C GLY A 201 -6.36 -3.15 3.56
N VAL A 202 -7.32 -3.81 2.94
CA VAL A 202 -7.40 -5.26 2.80
C VAL A 202 -7.30 -5.65 1.34
N HIS A 203 -6.62 -6.75 1.07
CA HIS A 203 -6.46 -7.30 -0.28
C HIS A 203 -6.67 -8.81 -0.26
N MET A 204 -7.47 -9.33 -1.17
CA MET A 204 -7.69 -10.75 -1.35
C MET A 204 -7.20 -11.21 -2.72
N ASN A 205 -6.21 -12.11 -2.70
CA ASN A 205 -5.77 -12.83 -3.88
C ASN A 205 -6.65 -14.05 -4.05
N MET A 206 -7.40 -14.15 -5.15
CA MET A 206 -8.16 -15.34 -5.50
C MET A 206 -7.41 -16.12 -6.58
N TYR A 207 -7.27 -17.43 -6.39
CA TYR A 207 -6.55 -18.28 -7.33
C TYR A 207 -7.20 -19.67 -7.44
N THR A 208 -6.89 -20.35 -8.51
CA THR A 208 -7.31 -21.72 -8.75
C THR A 208 -6.13 -22.58 -9.18
N MET A 209 -6.17 -23.86 -8.85
CA MET A 209 -5.21 -24.87 -9.29
C MET A 209 -5.87 -25.74 -10.35
N THR A 210 -5.39 -25.65 -11.58
CA THR A 210 -5.84 -26.52 -12.67
C THR A 210 -4.82 -27.63 -12.89
N LYS A 211 -5.27 -28.87 -13.00
CA LYS A 211 -4.43 -30.01 -13.30
C LYS A 211 -4.87 -30.64 -14.62
N PRO A 212 -4.37 -30.17 -15.77
CA PRO A 212 -4.64 -30.79 -17.05
C PRO A 212 -4.12 -32.26 -17.05
N GLU A 213 -4.82 -33.14 -17.74
CA GLU A 213 -4.42 -34.54 -17.82
C GLU A 213 -2.98 -34.67 -18.33
N GLY A 214 -2.16 -35.47 -17.65
CA GLY A 214 -0.76 -35.70 -17.99
C GLY A 214 0.19 -34.51 -17.82
N ARG A 215 -0.21 -33.45 -17.11
CA ARG A 215 0.62 -32.25 -16.85
C ARG A 215 0.66 -31.92 -15.36
N ASP A 216 1.67 -31.14 -14.99
CA ASP A 216 1.76 -30.57 -13.64
C ASP A 216 0.61 -29.59 -13.37
N ALA A 217 0.24 -29.49 -12.10
CA ALA A 217 -0.76 -28.54 -11.66
C ALA A 217 -0.27 -27.09 -11.94
N ARG A 218 -1.15 -26.26 -12.49
CA ARG A 218 -0.87 -24.87 -12.82
C ARG A 218 -1.76 -23.94 -12.00
N MET A 219 -1.14 -22.91 -11.44
CA MET A 219 -1.85 -21.85 -10.75
C MET A 219 -2.31 -20.80 -11.76
N GLN A 220 -3.58 -20.42 -11.66
CA GLN A 220 -4.15 -19.25 -12.33
C GLN A 220 -4.74 -18.31 -11.29
N ILE A 221 -4.68 -17.02 -11.54
CA ILE A 221 -5.01 -15.99 -10.56
C ILE A 221 -6.08 -15.07 -11.14
N TRP A 222 -7.17 -14.89 -10.40
CA TRP A 222 -8.20 -13.92 -10.71
C TRP A 222 -7.72 -12.51 -10.31
N VAL A 223 -7.77 -11.59 -11.25
CA VAL A 223 -7.38 -10.18 -11.06
C VAL A 223 -8.51 -9.25 -11.50
N ALA A 224 -8.64 -8.13 -10.81
CA ALA A 224 -9.54 -7.06 -11.20
C ALA A 224 -8.86 -6.10 -12.19
N LYS A 225 -9.61 -5.60 -13.16
CA LYS A 225 -9.24 -4.45 -13.98
C LYS A 225 -10.01 -3.23 -13.49
N ARG A 226 -9.31 -2.20 -13.06
CA ARG A 226 -9.91 -0.96 -12.57
C ARG A 226 -10.64 -0.22 -13.70
N SER A 227 -11.78 0.39 -13.36
CA SER A 227 -12.56 1.19 -14.33
C SER A 227 -11.80 2.45 -14.75
N GLN A 228 -12.29 3.12 -15.79
CA GLN A 228 -11.72 4.40 -16.26
C GLN A 228 -12.02 5.56 -15.31
N ASN A 229 -13.02 5.42 -14.43
CA ASN A 229 -13.42 6.44 -13.45
C ASN A 229 -12.64 6.34 -12.13
N ALA A 230 -11.99 5.19 -11.89
CA ALA A 230 -11.24 4.95 -10.67
C ALA A 230 -9.83 5.57 -10.70
N THR A 231 -9.27 5.86 -9.54
CA THR A 231 -7.82 6.17 -9.42
C THR A 231 -7.00 5.01 -9.99
N TYR A 232 -5.90 5.30 -10.67
CA TYR A 232 -5.12 4.32 -11.43
C TYR A 232 -5.95 3.57 -12.48
N ALA A 233 -6.70 4.35 -13.30
CA ALA A 233 -7.58 3.86 -14.35
C ALA A 233 -6.94 2.78 -15.23
N GLY A 234 -7.67 1.70 -15.47
CA GLY A 234 -7.25 0.58 -16.32
C GLY A 234 -6.10 -0.27 -15.79
N LYS A 235 -5.57 -0.01 -14.59
CA LYS A 235 -4.55 -0.84 -13.95
C LYS A 235 -5.17 -2.11 -13.37
N LEU A 236 -4.31 -3.12 -13.16
CA LEU A 236 -4.68 -4.35 -12.47
C LEU A 236 -4.68 -4.15 -10.95
N ASP A 237 -5.56 -4.88 -10.28
CA ASP A 237 -5.75 -4.91 -8.84
C ASP A 237 -5.97 -6.36 -8.37
N GLN A 238 -5.98 -6.62 -7.05
CA GLN A 238 -6.48 -7.88 -6.53
C GLN A 238 -7.97 -8.03 -6.87
N LEU A 239 -8.51 -9.24 -6.71
CA LEU A 239 -9.92 -9.48 -6.91
C LEU A 239 -10.79 -8.60 -5.99
N VAL A 240 -10.37 -8.50 -4.73
CA VAL A 240 -10.95 -7.57 -3.74
C VAL A 240 -9.83 -6.72 -3.16
N ALA A 241 -10.01 -5.40 -3.15
CA ALA A 241 -9.00 -4.47 -2.66
C ALA A 241 -9.58 -3.13 -2.20
N GLY A 242 -9.84 -3.00 -0.92
CA GLY A 242 -10.45 -1.82 -0.35
C GLY A 242 -9.72 -1.21 0.84
N ALA A 243 -10.10 0.02 1.18
CA ALA A 243 -9.59 0.72 2.35
C ALA A 243 -10.33 0.28 3.62
N MET A 244 -9.62 0.22 4.74
CA MET A 244 -10.28 0.07 6.04
C MET A 244 -10.97 1.38 6.42
N ASP A 245 -12.26 1.28 6.68
CA ASP A 245 -13.15 2.34 7.10
C ASP A 245 -13.23 2.43 8.65
N PRO A 246 -13.60 3.56 9.25
CA PRO A 246 -13.88 3.63 10.69
C PRO A 246 -14.92 2.60 11.17
N ARG A 247 -15.88 2.23 10.32
CA ARG A 247 -16.93 1.22 10.61
C ARG A 247 -16.39 -0.20 10.77
N ASP A 248 -15.18 -0.49 10.27
CA ASP A 248 -14.56 -1.82 10.34
C ASP A 248 -13.96 -2.12 11.73
N ASP A 249 -14.09 -1.21 12.69
CA ASP A 249 -13.60 -1.32 14.08
C ASP A 249 -12.12 -1.77 14.18
N ASN A 250 -11.29 -1.24 13.27
CA ASN A 250 -9.88 -1.61 13.09
C ASN A 250 -9.62 -3.11 12.82
N ARG A 251 -10.65 -3.89 12.47
CA ARG A 251 -10.56 -5.31 12.17
C ARG A 251 -10.45 -5.54 10.66
N ALA A 252 -9.30 -6.01 10.20
CA ALA A 252 -9.05 -6.25 8.77
C ALA A 252 -10.04 -7.26 8.16
N ILE A 253 -10.53 -8.23 8.95
CA ILE A 253 -11.50 -9.22 8.46
C ILE A 253 -12.88 -8.59 8.21
N GLU A 254 -13.29 -7.60 9.00
CA GLU A 254 -14.55 -6.89 8.79
C GLU A 254 -14.49 -6.00 7.55
N ALA A 255 -13.35 -5.31 7.35
CA ALA A 255 -13.12 -4.58 6.11
C ALA A 255 -13.17 -5.52 4.91
N LEU A 256 -12.53 -6.70 4.99
CA LEU A 256 -12.58 -7.68 3.91
C LEU A 256 -14.00 -8.18 3.64
N ARG A 257 -14.77 -8.44 4.70
CA ARG A 257 -16.18 -8.88 4.59
C ARG A 257 -17.01 -7.87 3.82
N ARG A 258 -16.85 -6.59 4.12
CA ARG A 258 -17.55 -5.49 3.45
C ARG A 258 -17.13 -5.38 1.98
N GLU A 259 -15.83 -5.26 1.73
CA GLU A 259 -15.29 -5.08 0.37
C GLU A 259 -15.56 -6.30 -0.53
N ALA A 260 -15.48 -7.53 0.02
CA ALA A 260 -15.78 -8.74 -0.74
C ALA A 260 -17.24 -8.81 -1.20
N MET A 261 -18.16 -8.31 -0.38
CA MET A 261 -19.58 -8.20 -0.76
C MET A 261 -19.79 -7.09 -1.78
N GLU A 262 -19.20 -5.91 -1.58
CA GLU A 262 -19.36 -4.74 -2.43
C GLU A 262 -18.75 -5.00 -3.83
N GLU A 263 -17.53 -5.53 -3.90
CA GLU A 263 -16.79 -5.68 -5.16
C GLU A 263 -17.12 -6.98 -5.92
N ALA A 264 -17.42 -8.10 -5.21
CA ALA A 264 -17.51 -9.43 -5.82
C ALA A 264 -18.73 -10.26 -5.41
N GLY A 265 -19.65 -9.72 -4.60
CA GLY A 265 -20.85 -10.44 -4.13
C GLY A 265 -20.51 -11.66 -3.25
N LEU A 266 -19.36 -11.63 -2.57
CA LEU A 266 -18.90 -12.73 -1.74
C LEU A 266 -19.23 -12.46 -0.26
N THR A 267 -19.87 -13.42 0.37
CA THR A 267 -20.11 -13.40 1.82
C THR A 267 -18.94 -14.05 2.54
N VAL A 268 -18.32 -13.30 3.45
CA VAL A 268 -17.21 -13.78 4.30
C VAL A 268 -17.70 -13.92 5.74
N ASP A 269 -17.53 -15.11 6.29
CA ASP A 269 -17.70 -15.36 7.73
C ASP A 269 -16.40 -14.94 8.45
N ALA A 270 -16.50 -13.92 9.28
CA ALA A 270 -15.33 -13.30 9.94
C ALA A 270 -14.70 -14.19 11.03
N GLU A 271 -15.45 -15.17 11.57
CA GLU A 271 -14.97 -16.08 12.62
C GLU A 271 -14.24 -17.29 12.03
N THR A 272 -14.82 -17.89 10.99
CA THR A 272 -14.30 -19.12 10.39
C THR A 272 -13.44 -18.89 9.15
N GLY A 273 -13.50 -17.71 8.54
CA GLY A 273 -12.89 -17.41 7.25
C GLY A 273 -13.58 -18.09 6.06
N ARG A 274 -14.74 -18.72 6.28
CA ARG A 274 -15.51 -19.38 5.21
C ARG A 274 -16.05 -18.32 4.26
N VAL A 275 -15.90 -18.58 2.95
CA VAL A 275 -16.44 -17.74 1.87
C VAL A 275 -17.55 -18.48 1.15
N SER A 276 -18.65 -17.77 0.87
CA SER A 276 -19.78 -18.27 0.10
C SER A 276 -20.30 -17.23 -0.86
N ARG A 277 -21.02 -17.68 -1.90
CA ARG A 277 -21.74 -16.84 -2.85
C ARG A 277 -23.15 -17.41 -2.99
N ASP A 278 -24.17 -16.60 -2.77
CA ASP A 278 -25.58 -17.03 -2.79
C ASP A 278 -25.85 -18.29 -1.94
N GLY A 279 -25.16 -18.39 -0.81
CA GLY A 279 -25.21 -19.54 0.10
C GLY A 279 -24.36 -20.75 -0.31
N ALA A 280 -23.85 -20.80 -1.55
CA ALA A 280 -22.97 -21.86 -2.00
C ALA A 280 -21.54 -21.66 -1.49
N TYR A 281 -20.90 -22.74 -1.06
CA TYR A 281 -19.51 -22.70 -0.57
C TYR A 281 -18.54 -22.39 -1.72
N VAL A 282 -17.61 -21.47 -1.48
CA VAL A 282 -16.55 -21.06 -2.43
C VAL A 282 -15.17 -21.50 -1.95
N GLY A 283 -14.86 -21.33 -0.67
CA GLY A 283 -13.55 -21.68 -0.11
C GLY A 283 -13.37 -21.15 1.32
N VAL A 284 -12.12 -21.23 1.81
CA VAL A 284 -11.73 -20.70 3.11
C VAL A 284 -10.54 -19.76 2.95
N LEU A 285 -10.63 -18.59 3.55
CA LEU A 285 -9.57 -17.58 3.56
C LEU A 285 -8.34 -18.07 4.31
N GLN A 286 -7.19 -17.84 3.71
CA GLN A 286 -5.89 -17.96 4.35
C GLN A 286 -5.33 -16.55 4.60
N ARG A 287 -5.06 -16.21 5.86
CA ARG A 287 -4.44 -14.92 6.20
C ARG A 287 -2.97 -14.93 5.80
N GLY A 288 -2.56 -13.96 4.98
CA GLY A 288 -1.18 -13.70 4.64
C GLY A 288 -0.52 -12.68 5.60
N PRO A 289 0.75 -12.35 5.38
CA PRO A 289 1.44 -11.29 6.11
C PRO A 289 0.86 -9.93 5.73
N TRP A 290 1.11 -8.92 6.55
CA TRP A 290 0.88 -7.54 6.16
C TRP A 290 2.05 -7.00 5.32
N ILE A 291 1.73 -6.07 4.42
CA ILE A 291 2.67 -5.36 3.56
C ILE A 291 2.68 -3.89 3.98
N SER A 292 3.84 -3.28 4.05
CA SER A 292 3.95 -1.85 4.34
C SER A 292 4.81 -1.14 3.31
N PHE A 293 4.48 0.12 3.06
CA PHE A 293 5.18 0.96 2.09
C PHE A 293 5.00 2.44 2.45
N PHE A 294 5.91 3.29 1.96
CA PHE A 294 5.76 4.73 2.03
C PHE A 294 6.01 5.35 0.66
N ASP A 295 4.93 5.67 -0.03
CA ASP A 295 4.96 6.20 -1.39
C ASP A 295 4.56 7.67 -1.49
N LYS A 296 4.92 8.28 -2.61
CA LYS A 296 4.35 9.52 -3.13
C LYS A 296 3.70 9.21 -4.46
N LYS A 297 2.39 9.42 -4.52
CA LYS A 297 1.58 9.10 -5.69
C LYS A 297 2.08 9.86 -6.92
N ASP A 298 2.27 9.14 -8.01
CA ASP A 298 2.74 9.68 -9.28
C ASP A 298 1.60 10.25 -10.14
N GLY A 299 1.89 10.62 -11.40
CA GLY A 299 0.92 11.21 -12.32
C GLY A 299 -0.25 10.29 -12.69
N ILE A 300 -0.07 8.96 -12.56
CA ILE A 300 -1.10 7.97 -12.91
C ILE A 300 -2.20 7.91 -11.83
N ALA A 301 -1.93 8.39 -10.63
CA ALA A 301 -2.90 8.46 -9.55
C ALA A 301 -4.01 9.51 -9.77
N GLY A 302 -3.98 10.23 -10.89
CA GLY A 302 -5.00 11.23 -11.21
C GLY A 302 -5.02 12.39 -10.20
N SER A 303 -6.17 12.62 -9.60
CA SER A 303 -6.41 13.72 -8.65
C SER A 303 -5.58 13.63 -7.35
N GLU A 304 -5.10 12.45 -7.00
CA GLU A 304 -4.26 12.24 -5.82
C GLU A 304 -2.74 12.39 -6.11
N ARG A 305 -2.39 12.85 -7.31
CA ARG A 305 -1.00 13.05 -7.71
C ARG A 305 -0.24 13.91 -6.71
N GLY A 306 0.92 13.42 -6.29
CA GLY A 306 1.84 14.11 -5.40
C GLY A 306 1.46 14.03 -3.92
N GLN A 307 0.35 13.36 -3.56
CA GLN A 307 0.02 13.07 -2.16
C GLN A 307 0.90 11.93 -1.63
N LEU A 308 1.13 11.96 -0.31
CA LEU A 308 1.85 10.90 0.39
C LEU A 308 0.91 9.71 0.66
N GLU A 309 1.46 8.51 0.61
CA GLU A 309 0.74 7.28 0.95
C GLU A 309 1.65 6.37 1.80
N PRO A 310 1.83 6.65 3.10
CA PRO A 310 2.28 5.62 4.01
C PRO A 310 1.14 4.60 4.18
N GLY A 311 1.40 3.32 3.95
CA GLY A 311 0.33 2.34 3.88
C GLY A 311 0.68 0.99 4.48
N ILE A 312 -0.36 0.33 5.03
CA ILE A 312 -0.34 -1.06 5.46
C ILE A 312 -1.43 -1.80 4.70
N ARG A 313 -1.12 -2.97 4.16
CA ARG A 313 -2.08 -3.83 3.48
C ARG A 313 -2.12 -5.19 4.15
N PHE A 314 -3.28 -5.54 4.69
CA PHE A 314 -3.55 -6.88 5.20
C PHE A 314 -3.94 -7.79 4.04
N THR A 315 -3.27 -8.92 3.94
CA THR A 315 -3.45 -9.82 2.79
C THR A 315 -4.20 -11.07 3.17
N PHE A 316 -5.04 -11.52 2.25
CA PHE A 316 -5.80 -12.76 2.35
C PHE A 316 -5.70 -13.50 1.02
N ASP A 317 -5.65 -14.82 1.08
CA ASP A 317 -5.63 -15.68 -0.10
C ASP A 317 -6.87 -16.58 -0.07
N LEU A 318 -7.53 -16.75 -1.21
CA LEU A 318 -8.67 -17.63 -1.40
C LEU A 318 -8.41 -18.58 -2.56
N GLU A 319 -8.28 -19.85 -2.27
CA GLU A 319 -8.28 -20.88 -3.31
C GLU A 319 -9.72 -21.25 -3.66
N VAL A 320 -10.02 -21.30 -4.96
CA VAL A 320 -11.34 -21.65 -5.48
C VAL A 320 -11.23 -22.81 -6.46
N GLU A 321 -12.32 -23.54 -6.64
CA GLU A 321 -12.40 -24.59 -7.65
C GLU A 321 -12.20 -24.04 -9.07
N ALA A 322 -11.64 -24.84 -9.97
CA ALA A 322 -11.28 -24.43 -11.34
C ALA A 322 -12.47 -23.92 -12.16
N GLY A 323 -13.70 -24.32 -11.81
CA GLY A 323 -14.92 -23.88 -12.49
C GLY A 323 -15.56 -22.62 -11.91
N PHE A 324 -15.03 -22.09 -10.79
CA PHE A 324 -15.59 -20.88 -10.18
C PHE A 324 -15.23 -19.65 -11.00
N VAL A 325 -16.23 -18.84 -11.34
CA VAL A 325 -16.08 -17.57 -12.07
C VAL A 325 -16.65 -16.44 -11.21
N PRO A 326 -15.79 -15.54 -10.70
CA PRO A 326 -16.27 -14.38 -9.95
C PRO A 326 -16.91 -13.34 -10.88
N GLU A 327 -17.86 -12.58 -10.36
CA GLU A 327 -18.53 -11.50 -11.08
C GLU A 327 -18.35 -10.18 -10.37
N PRO A 328 -17.99 -9.09 -11.08
CA PRO A 328 -17.83 -7.77 -10.47
C PRO A 328 -19.20 -7.17 -10.13
N CYS A 329 -19.35 -6.63 -8.93
CA CYS A 329 -20.59 -6.02 -8.44
C CYS A 329 -20.54 -4.48 -8.42
N GLU A 330 -19.35 -3.88 -8.55
CA GLU A 330 -19.14 -2.42 -8.49
C GLU A 330 -18.54 -1.89 -9.81
N PRO A 331 -19.37 -1.66 -10.85
CA PRO A 331 -18.88 -1.26 -12.19
C PRO A 331 -18.18 0.10 -12.24
N GLU A 332 -18.49 1.00 -11.29
CA GLU A 332 -17.81 2.30 -11.17
C GLU A 332 -16.33 2.15 -10.76
N ALA A 333 -15.99 1.13 -9.98
CA ALA A 333 -14.64 0.85 -9.54
C ALA A 333 -13.93 -0.21 -10.39
N ILE A 334 -14.66 -1.25 -10.83
CA ILE A 334 -14.13 -2.46 -11.47
C ILE A 334 -14.72 -2.63 -12.87
N ALA A 335 -13.87 -2.60 -13.90
CA ALA A 335 -14.29 -2.84 -15.29
C ALA A 335 -14.54 -4.33 -15.58
N GLY A 336 -13.98 -5.25 -14.79
CA GLY A 336 -14.16 -6.68 -14.93
C GLY A 336 -13.09 -7.49 -14.23
N PHE A 337 -13.35 -8.80 -14.09
CA PHE A 337 -12.37 -9.77 -13.58
C PHE A 337 -11.77 -10.59 -14.74
N MET A 338 -10.51 -10.97 -14.57
CA MET A 338 -9.76 -11.74 -15.57
C MET A 338 -8.98 -12.85 -14.88
N LEU A 339 -9.03 -14.06 -15.44
CA LEU A 339 -8.16 -15.16 -15.02
C LEU A 339 -6.85 -15.08 -15.80
N LYS A 340 -5.71 -15.05 -15.10
CA LYS A 340 -4.38 -14.91 -15.70
C LYS A 340 -3.43 -15.99 -15.22
N ASP A 341 -2.55 -16.42 -16.12
CA ASP A 341 -1.45 -17.31 -15.77
C ASP A 341 -0.36 -16.56 -14.99
N VAL A 342 0.39 -17.29 -14.15
CA VAL A 342 1.48 -16.74 -13.34
C VAL A 342 2.49 -15.95 -14.18
N ASP A 343 2.84 -16.42 -15.38
CA ASP A 343 3.80 -15.73 -16.24
C ASP A 343 3.25 -14.40 -16.79
N GLU A 344 1.95 -14.30 -17.06
CA GLU A 344 1.30 -13.03 -17.41
C GLU A 344 1.33 -12.06 -16.23
N ILE A 345 1.06 -12.55 -15.01
CA ILE A 345 1.14 -11.74 -13.78
C ILE A 345 2.56 -11.21 -13.59
N LYS A 346 3.59 -12.08 -13.69
CA LYS A 346 5.00 -11.67 -13.55
C LYS A 346 5.39 -10.59 -14.58
N ARG A 347 4.98 -10.74 -15.84
CA ARG A 347 5.19 -9.72 -16.87
C ARG A 347 4.49 -8.42 -16.54
N GLY A 348 3.21 -8.48 -16.16
CA GLY A 348 2.41 -7.30 -15.80
C GLY A 348 3.00 -6.51 -14.62
N LEU A 349 3.55 -7.19 -13.60
CA LEU A 349 4.27 -6.55 -12.50
C LEU A 349 5.48 -5.75 -12.99
N LYS A 350 6.32 -6.36 -13.83
CA LYS A 350 7.51 -5.71 -14.41
C LYS A 350 7.14 -4.58 -15.38
N CYS A 351 6.08 -4.75 -16.17
CA CYS A 351 5.59 -3.78 -17.16
C CYS A 351 4.71 -2.66 -16.58
N ARG A 352 4.59 -2.55 -15.25
CA ARG A 352 3.80 -1.50 -14.58
C ARG A 352 2.29 -1.53 -14.93
N GLU A 353 1.74 -2.70 -15.18
CA GLU A 353 0.31 -2.85 -15.47
C GLU A 353 -0.55 -2.80 -14.19
N TRP A 354 0.06 -2.93 -13.02
CA TRP A 354 -0.58 -2.96 -11.72
C TRP A 354 -0.62 -1.58 -11.05
N LYS A 355 -1.66 -1.34 -10.28
CA LYS A 355 -1.67 -0.27 -9.27
C LYS A 355 -0.51 -0.51 -8.29
N PRO A 356 0.30 0.50 -7.94
CA PRO A 356 1.59 0.27 -7.27
C PRO A 356 1.52 -0.55 -5.97
N ASN A 357 0.62 -0.21 -5.05
CA ASN A 357 0.46 -0.94 -3.79
C ASN A 357 -0.10 -2.36 -3.98
N CYS A 358 -0.96 -2.55 -4.98
CA CYS A 358 -1.50 -3.86 -5.35
C CYS A 358 -0.43 -4.77 -5.97
N ALA A 359 0.52 -4.17 -6.69
CA ALA A 359 1.69 -4.88 -7.20
C ALA A 359 2.55 -5.48 -6.07
N LEU A 360 2.70 -4.77 -4.93
CA LEU A 360 3.42 -5.29 -3.76
C LEU A 360 2.73 -6.53 -3.17
N VAL A 361 1.41 -6.47 -3.02
CA VAL A 361 0.61 -7.60 -2.50
C VAL A 361 0.69 -8.81 -3.42
N MET A 362 0.58 -8.60 -4.73
CA MET A 362 0.71 -9.68 -5.70
C MET A 362 2.12 -10.27 -5.71
N LEU A 363 3.15 -9.45 -5.59
CA LEU A 363 4.54 -9.91 -5.49
C LEU A 363 4.75 -10.78 -4.24
N ASP A 364 4.23 -10.37 -3.07
CA ASP A 364 4.27 -11.16 -1.85
C ASP A 364 3.57 -12.52 -2.04
N PHE A 365 2.37 -12.50 -2.64
CA PHE A 365 1.61 -13.71 -2.93
C PHE A 365 2.42 -14.69 -3.78
N LEU A 366 3.02 -14.24 -4.89
CA LEU A 366 3.83 -15.08 -5.77
C LEU A 366 5.06 -15.65 -5.06
N LEU A 367 5.72 -14.86 -4.20
CA LEU A 367 6.87 -15.30 -3.40
C LEU A 367 6.45 -16.37 -2.37
N ARG A 368 5.32 -16.17 -1.68
CA ARG A 368 4.82 -17.14 -0.68
C ARG A 368 4.36 -18.46 -1.32
N LYS A 369 3.76 -18.40 -2.50
CA LYS A 369 3.30 -19.57 -3.25
C LYS A 369 4.43 -20.24 -4.06
N GLY A 370 5.69 -19.78 -3.93
CA GLY A 370 6.84 -20.36 -4.65
C GLY A 370 6.80 -20.16 -6.16
N GLN A 371 5.99 -19.21 -6.63
CA GLN A 371 5.85 -18.93 -8.06
C GLN A 371 7.01 -18.07 -8.62
N ILE A 372 7.79 -17.44 -7.76
CA ILE A 372 9.06 -16.79 -8.10
C ILE A 372 10.17 -17.60 -7.42
N ARG A 373 11.14 -18.05 -8.21
CA ARG A 373 12.26 -18.87 -7.73
C ARG A 373 13.53 -18.04 -7.55
N PRO A 374 14.49 -18.47 -6.71
CA PRO A 374 15.76 -17.76 -6.49
C PRO A 374 16.54 -17.44 -7.77
N GLU A 375 16.45 -18.32 -8.77
CA GLU A 375 17.18 -18.18 -10.04
C GLU A 375 16.57 -17.13 -10.97
N GLU A 376 15.31 -16.71 -10.71
CA GLU A 376 14.59 -15.76 -11.53
C GLU A 376 14.88 -14.30 -11.18
N ASP A 377 15.48 -14.04 -9.98
CA ASP A 377 15.71 -12.68 -9.52
C ASP A 377 16.97 -12.59 -8.63
N VAL A 378 17.91 -11.76 -9.04
CA VAL A 378 19.18 -11.56 -8.34
C VAL A 378 19.00 -10.99 -6.92
N PHE A 379 17.88 -10.31 -6.68
CA PHE A 379 17.54 -9.76 -5.36
C PHE A 379 16.55 -10.63 -4.58
N PHE A 380 16.30 -11.87 -4.99
CA PHE A 380 15.28 -12.75 -4.41
C PHE A 380 15.27 -12.75 -2.88
N ARG A 381 16.45 -12.89 -2.22
CA ARG A 381 16.55 -12.90 -0.76
C ARG A 381 16.16 -11.61 -0.08
N HIS A 382 16.16 -10.50 -0.82
CA HIS A 382 15.84 -9.16 -0.32
C HIS A 382 14.39 -8.76 -0.60
N LEU A 383 13.66 -9.46 -1.49
CA LEU A 383 12.31 -9.07 -1.89
C LEU A 383 11.33 -9.13 -0.70
N ARG A 384 11.29 -10.22 0.06
CA ARG A 384 10.36 -10.36 1.19
C ARG A 384 10.62 -9.34 2.31
N PRO A 385 11.87 -9.16 2.81
CA PRO A 385 12.14 -8.11 3.78
C PRO A 385 11.76 -6.71 3.28
N ALA A 386 11.96 -6.43 2.00
CA ALA A 386 11.65 -5.14 1.41
C ALA A 386 10.14 -4.86 1.24
N LEU A 387 9.27 -5.86 1.38
CA LEU A 387 7.81 -5.72 1.39
C LEU A 387 7.24 -5.38 2.77
N GLN A 388 8.06 -5.49 3.83
CA GLN A 388 7.67 -5.18 5.20
C GLN A 388 8.54 -4.06 5.75
N GLN A 389 8.32 -2.86 5.25
CA GLN A 389 9.09 -1.68 5.61
C GLN A 389 8.66 -1.15 6.98
N ARG A 390 9.64 -0.74 7.80
CA ARG A 390 9.34 0.03 8.99
C ARG A 390 8.88 1.43 8.58
N LEU A 391 7.65 1.76 8.89
CA LEU A 391 7.14 3.11 8.68
C LEU A 391 7.69 4.07 9.74
N PRO A 392 7.95 5.34 9.40
CA PRO A 392 8.51 6.33 10.34
C PRO A 392 7.43 6.87 11.30
N PHE A 393 6.63 5.99 11.89
CA PHE A 393 5.56 6.32 12.83
C PHE A 393 5.70 5.48 14.09
N ASN A 394 5.40 6.09 15.25
CA ASN A 394 5.41 5.37 16.52
C ASN A 394 4.13 4.56 16.67
N GLY A 395 4.25 3.29 17.11
CA GLY A 395 3.08 2.44 17.41
C GLY A 395 2.38 1.81 16.20
N ILE A 396 3.01 1.83 15.03
CA ILE A 396 2.48 1.18 13.81
C ILE A 396 3.49 0.18 13.26
#